data_4b40dda89e7bd9f11d3e234a2c6c269d
#
_entry.id   4b40dda89e7bd9f11d3e234a2c6c269d
#
_cell.length_a   1.000
_cell.length_b   1.000
_cell.length_c   1.000
_cell.angle_alpha   90.00
_cell.angle_beta   90.00
_cell.angle_gamma   90.00
#
_symmetry.space_group_name_H-M   'P 1'
#
loop_
_entity.id
_entity.type
_entity.pdbx_description
1 polymer ?
#
loop_
_entity_poly.entity_id
_entity_poly.type
_entity_poly.pdbx_seq_one_letter_code
_entity_poly.pdbx_strand_id
1 'polypeptide(L)'
;RGMSSAASDVYKRQGLSLGAVYSLVAIGFVLIFRATDVLSFAQPAMVVVGAGFISYFATQIGIPFLIAFILGIILTGILGFIIERTFLRPMVGEPVFSVAVLTIGIDILLRVVLDNWIGINPKYMGDPFPSFGNFGSLSIGGITIKYLEVTALIISLILIFLSLIHI
;
A
#
# COMPACT_ATOMS: atom_id res chain seq x y z
N ARG A 1 33.01 14.45 11.85
CA ARG A 1 31.91 15.36 11.42
C ARG A 1 31.22 14.90 10.12
N GLY A 2 31.90 14.20 9.21
CA GLY A 2 31.30 13.73 7.94
C GLY A 2 30.31 12.57 8.07
N MET A 3 30.48 11.67 9.04
CA MET A 3 29.57 10.52 9.23
C MET A 3 28.18 10.92 9.77
N SER A 4 28.06 12.02 10.52
CA SER A 4 26.78 12.48 11.05
C SER A 4 25.88 13.11 9.97
N SER A 5 26.44 13.74 8.94
CA SER A 5 25.66 14.32 7.84
C SER A 5 25.12 13.23 6.91
N ALA A 6 25.94 12.23 6.55
CA ALA A 6 25.50 11.13 5.70
C ALA A 6 24.37 10.28 6.36
N ALA A 7 24.49 10.00 7.66
CA ALA A 7 23.43 9.34 8.42
C ALA A 7 22.13 10.17 8.44
N SER A 8 22.23 11.48 8.69
CA SER A 8 21.09 12.40 8.68
C SER A 8 20.39 12.43 7.31
N ASP A 9 21.15 12.36 6.21
CA ASP A 9 20.58 12.39 4.86
C ASP A 9 19.88 11.08 4.49
N VAL A 10 20.38 9.94 4.98
CA VAL A 10 19.71 8.63 4.84
C VAL A 10 18.36 8.66 5.59
N TYR A 11 18.33 9.13 6.83
CA TYR A 11 17.09 9.23 7.61
C TYR A 11 16.07 10.18 6.97
N LYS A 12 16.49 11.32 6.44
CA LYS A 12 15.60 12.26 5.76
C LYS A 12 14.94 11.65 4.53
N ARG A 13 15.69 10.90 3.73
CA ARG A 13 15.18 10.24 2.52
C ARG A 13 14.21 9.12 2.84
N GLN A 14 14.58 8.28 3.81
CA GLN A 14 13.72 7.20 4.29
C GLN A 14 12.42 7.77 4.88
N GLY A 15 12.50 8.87 5.64
CA GLY A 15 11.35 9.61 6.13
C GLY A 15 10.47 10.19 5.03
N LEU A 16 11.06 10.73 3.97
CA LEU A 16 10.32 11.29 2.83
C LEU A 16 9.59 10.20 2.04
N SER A 17 10.26 9.08 1.78
CA SER A 17 9.65 7.93 1.08
C SER A 17 8.48 7.32 1.88
N LEU A 18 8.68 7.09 3.18
CA LEU A 18 7.62 6.62 4.07
C LEU A 18 6.48 7.64 4.19
N GLY A 19 6.80 8.93 4.30
CA GLY A 19 5.82 10.00 4.33
C GLY A 19 4.94 10.05 3.08
N ALA A 20 5.51 9.82 1.90
CA ALA A 20 4.77 9.74 0.65
C ALA A 20 3.79 8.56 0.64
N VAL A 21 4.20 7.38 1.11
CA VAL A 21 3.33 6.21 1.22
C VAL A 21 2.19 6.46 2.22
N TYR A 22 2.49 7.02 3.39
CA TYR A 22 1.45 7.37 4.37
C TYR A 22 0.47 8.42 3.84
N SER A 23 0.95 9.38 3.05
CA SER A 23 0.09 10.37 2.40
C SER A 23 -0.88 9.72 1.41
N LEU A 24 -0.45 8.72 0.64
CA LEU A 24 -1.35 7.94 -0.22
C LEU A 24 -2.44 7.21 0.58
N VAL A 25 -2.06 6.57 1.68
CA VAL A 25 -3.03 5.89 2.56
C VAL A 25 -4.02 6.89 3.13
N ALA A 26 -3.55 8.06 3.59
CA ALA A 26 -4.41 9.12 4.12
C ALA A 26 -5.39 9.66 3.07
N ILE A 27 -4.92 9.89 1.84
CA ILE A 27 -5.80 10.34 0.73
C ILE A 27 -6.83 9.27 0.40
N GLY A 28 -6.43 8.00 0.33
CA GLY A 28 -7.37 6.90 0.14
C GLY A 28 -8.45 6.87 1.21
N PHE A 29 -8.09 7.13 2.47
CA PHE A 29 -9.03 7.23 3.57
C PHE A 29 -10.02 8.40 3.39
N VAL A 30 -9.52 9.58 3.01
CA VAL A 30 -10.36 10.75 2.73
C VAL A 30 -11.30 10.51 1.55
N LEU A 31 -10.82 9.84 0.48
CA LEU A 31 -11.65 9.51 -0.68
C LEU A 31 -12.82 8.57 -0.32
N ILE A 32 -12.53 7.53 0.45
CA ILE A 32 -13.57 6.61 0.93
C ILE A 32 -14.58 7.37 1.80
N PHE A 33 -14.11 8.19 2.74
CA PHE A 33 -14.96 8.99 3.59
C PHE A 33 -15.85 9.95 2.79
N ARG A 34 -15.30 10.64 1.78
CA ARG A 34 -16.08 11.54 0.92
C ARG A 34 -17.11 10.83 0.04
N ALA A 35 -16.82 9.59 -0.35
CA ALA A 35 -17.73 8.81 -1.18
C ALA A 35 -18.85 8.14 -0.40
N THR A 36 -18.63 7.82 0.88
CA THR A 36 -19.54 6.98 1.67
C THR A 36 -20.06 7.65 2.95
N ASP A 37 -19.52 8.82 3.31
CA ASP A 37 -19.72 9.49 4.60
C ASP A 37 -19.42 8.61 5.83
N VAL A 38 -18.65 7.53 5.62
CA VAL A 38 -18.29 6.54 6.63
C VAL A 38 -16.79 6.44 6.82
N LEU A 39 -16.36 6.43 8.08
CA LEU A 39 -14.97 6.13 8.45
C LEU A 39 -14.73 4.62 8.30
N SER A 40 -14.02 4.22 7.24
CA SER A 40 -13.68 2.81 7.02
C SER A 40 -12.35 2.45 7.66
N PHE A 41 -12.38 1.73 8.77
CA PHE A 41 -11.18 1.18 9.42
C PHE A 41 -10.63 -0.08 8.73
N ALA A 42 -11.32 -0.62 7.73
CA ALA A 42 -10.85 -1.76 6.96
C ALA A 42 -9.74 -1.42 5.94
N GLN A 43 -9.52 -0.13 5.65
CA GLN A 43 -8.55 0.31 4.65
C GLN A 43 -7.11 -0.15 4.93
N PRO A 44 -6.57 -0.07 6.16
CA PRO A 44 -5.22 -0.57 6.43
C PRO A 44 -5.07 -2.07 6.12
N ALA A 45 -6.07 -2.89 6.44
CA ALA A 45 -6.05 -4.31 6.08
C ALA A 45 -6.09 -4.52 4.56
N MET A 46 -6.83 -3.72 3.82
CA MET A 46 -6.86 -3.79 2.35
C MET A 46 -5.49 -3.52 1.73
N VAL A 47 -4.71 -2.58 2.28
CA VAL A 47 -3.31 -2.34 1.84
C VAL A 47 -2.45 -3.58 2.09
N VAL A 48 -2.57 -4.20 3.26
CA VAL A 48 -1.81 -5.42 3.62
C VAL A 48 -2.22 -6.60 2.73
N VAL A 49 -3.51 -6.77 2.46
CA VAL A 49 -4.03 -7.82 1.57
C VAL A 49 -3.54 -7.61 0.13
N GLY A 50 -3.54 -6.37 -0.36
CA GLY A 50 -3.01 -6.05 -1.68
C GLY A 50 -1.53 -6.40 -1.82
N ALA A 51 -0.73 -6.03 -0.82
CA ALA A 51 0.67 -6.42 -0.74
C ALA A 51 0.85 -7.95 -0.68
N GLY A 52 -0.02 -8.65 0.07
CA GLY A 52 -0.06 -10.09 0.16
C GLY A 52 -0.32 -10.77 -1.19
N PHE A 53 -1.30 -10.31 -1.96
CA PHE A 53 -1.55 -10.82 -3.31
C PHE A 53 -0.34 -10.64 -4.23
N ILE A 54 0.28 -9.45 -4.24
CA ILE A 54 1.47 -9.19 -5.06
C ILE A 54 2.59 -10.15 -4.66
N SER A 55 2.87 -10.29 -3.36
CA SER A 55 3.89 -11.19 -2.86
C SER A 55 3.62 -12.65 -3.24
N TYR A 56 2.38 -13.11 -3.10
CA TYR A 56 1.98 -14.47 -3.46
C TYR A 56 2.23 -14.76 -4.94
N PHE A 57 1.77 -13.88 -5.83
CA PHE A 57 1.98 -14.05 -7.27
C PHE A 57 3.45 -13.97 -7.68
N ALA A 58 4.20 -13.03 -7.12
CA ALA A 58 5.60 -12.83 -7.47
C ALA A 58 6.50 -13.94 -6.94
N THR A 59 6.23 -14.47 -5.74
CA THR A 59 7.15 -15.41 -5.07
C THR A 59 6.68 -16.85 -5.11
N GLN A 60 5.40 -17.13 -4.96
CA GLN A 60 4.88 -18.50 -4.94
C GLN A 60 4.60 -19.01 -6.35
N ILE A 61 4.03 -18.17 -7.22
CA ILE A 61 3.71 -18.55 -8.60
C ILE A 61 4.87 -18.22 -9.55
N GLY A 62 5.76 -17.28 -9.15
CA GLY A 62 6.93 -16.91 -9.94
C GLY A 62 6.63 -16.03 -11.15
N ILE A 63 5.51 -15.28 -11.10
CA ILE A 63 5.12 -14.35 -12.17
C ILE A 63 5.99 -13.08 -12.08
N PRO A 64 6.37 -12.45 -13.22
CA PRO A 64 7.07 -11.18 -13.21
C PRO A 64 6.35 -10.13 -12.37
N PHE A 65 7.13 -9.34 -11.61
CA PHE A 65 6.61 -8.37 -10.64
C PHE A 65 5.51 -7.46 -11.22
N LEU A 66 5.68 -6.96 -12.46
CA LEU A 66 4.72 -6.05 -13.08
C LEU A 66 3.34 -6.70 -13.26
N ILE A 67 3.32 -7.96 -13.69
CA ILE A 67 2.06 -8.72 -13.87
C ILE A 67 1.46 -9.03 -12.50
N ALA A 68 2.27 -9.45 -11.53
CA ALA A 68 1.84 -9.69 -10.15
C ALA A 68 1.25 -8.43 -9.52
N PHE A 69 1.83 -7.26 -9.79
CA PHE A 69 1.35 -5.96 -9.32
C PHE A 69 -0.04 -5.62 -9.89
N ILE A 70 -0.23 -5.77 -11.21
CA ILE A 70 -1.52 -5.53 -11.86
C ILE A 70 -2.60 -6.50 -11.33
N LEU A 71 -2.27 -7.78 -11.22
CA LEU A 71 -3.19 -8.78 -10.67
C LEU A 71 -3.53 -8.49 -9.21
N GLY A 72 -2.56 -8.08 -8.40
CA GLY A 72 -2.77 -7.68 -7.01
C GLY A 72 -3.74 -6.52 -6.88
N ILE A 73 -3.60 -5.48 -7.72
CA ILE A 73 -4.53 -4.33 -7.75
C ILE A 73 -5.94 -4.79 -8.13
N ILE A 74 -6.08 -5.59 -9.18
CA ILE A 74 -7.38 -6.07 -9.65
C ILE A 74 -8.07 -6.91 -8.56
N LEU A 75 -7.37 -7.87 -7.97
CA LEU A 75 -7.96 -8.72 -6.92
C LEU A 75 -8.32 -7.94 -5.65
N THR A 76 -7.47 -6.99 -5.26
CA THR A 76 -7.77 -6.11 -4.11
C THR A 76 -8.99 -5.24 -4.41
N GLY A 77 -9.11 -4.73 -5.65
CA GLY A 77 -10.28 -3.98 -6.09
C GLY A 77 -11.57 -4.81 -6.09
N ILE A 78 -11.50 -6.05 -6.57
CA ILE A 78 -12.63 -6.99 -6.53
C ILE A 78 -13.03 -7.30 -5.07
N LEU A 79 -12.05 -7.55 -4.21
CA LEU A 79 -12.30 -7.79 -2.79
C LEU A 79 -12.95 -6.58 -2.13
N GLY A 80 -12.46 -5.37 -2.40
CA GLY A 80 -13.06 -4.13 -1.92
C GLY A 80 -14.50 -3.96 -2.39
N PHE A 81 -14.77 -4.25 -3.66
CA PHE A 81 -16.13 -4.22 -4.20
C PHE A 81 -17.05 -5.25 -3.51
N ILE A 82 -16.57 -6.45 -3.24
CA ILE A 82 -17.33 -7.48 -2.52
C ILE A 82 -17.65 -7.00 -1.10
N ILE A 83 -16.66 -6.46 -0.39
CA ILE A 83 -16.83 -5.94 0.97
C ILE A 83 -17.84 -4.80 0.98
N GLU A 84 -17.70 -3.84 0.06
CA GLU A 84 -18.63 -2.73 -0.06
C GLU A 84 -20.07 -3.23 -0.28
N ARG A 85 -20.27 -4.09 -1.26
CA ARG A 85 -21.59 -4.56 -1.64
C ARG A 85 -22.25 -5.43 -0.58
N THR A 86 -21.47 -6.27 0.11
CA THR A 86 -21.99 -7.25 1.06
C THR A 86 -22.16 -6.69 2.46
N PHE A 87 -21.24 -5.85 2.91
CA PHE A 87 -21.17 -5.40 4.29
C PHE A 87 -21.50 -3.90 4.44
N LEU A 88 -20.91 -3.04 3.61
CA LEU A 88 -21.07 -1.59 3.78
C LEU A 88 -22.39 -1.09 3.21
N ARG A 89 -22.79 -1.57 2.05
CA ARG A 89 -24.01 -1.12 1.39
C ARG A 89 -25.29 -1.37 2.20
N PRO A 90 -25.48 -2.52 2.87
CA PRO A 90 -26.63 -2.73 3.75
C PRO A 90 -26.65 -1.83 4.98
N MET A 91 -25.51 -1.24 5.34
CA MET A 91 -25.36 -0.34 6.50
C MET A 91 -25.61 1.14 6.16
N VAL A 92 -26.02 1.44 4.93
CA VAL A 92 -26.38 2.81 4.55
C VAL A 92 -27.61 3.25 5.32
N GLY A 93 -27.48 4.36 6.06
CA GLY A 93 -28.54 4.87 6.95
C GLY A 93 -28.42 4.45 8.41
N GLU A 94 -27.53 3.53 8.73
CA GLU A 94 -27.21 3.16 10.11
C GLU A 94 -26.30 4.20 10.79
N PRO A 95 -26.29 4.27 12.13
CA PRO A 95 -25.40 5.16 12.87
C PRO A 95 -23.93 4.96 12.49
N VAL A 96 -23.20 6.05 12.32
CA VAL A 96 -21.76 6.04 11.95
C VAL A 96 -20.93 5.12 12.84
N PHE A 97 -21.27 5.04 14.14
CA PHE A 97 -20.60 4.15 15.09
C PHE A 97 -20.75 2.67 14.73
N SER A 98 -21.95 2.23 14.31
CA SER A 98 -22.22 0.84 13.92
C SER A 98 -21.38 0.44 12.71
N VAL A 99 -21.28 1.34 11.72
CA VAL A 99 -20.47 1.10 10.53
C VAL A 99 -18.98 1.09 10.86
N ALA A 100 -18.52 1.97 11.76
CA ALA A 100 -17.13 1.96 12.23
C ALA A 100 -16.76 0.62 12.91
N VAL A 101 -17.61 0.11 13.80
CA VAL A 101 -17.39 -1.19 14.47
C VAL A 101 -17.37 -2.33 13.45
N LEU A 102 -18.27 -2.33 12.48
CA LEU A 102 -18.28 -3.31 11.40
C LEU A 102 -16.96 -3.30 10.61
N THR A 103 -16.46 -2.13 10.24
CA THR A 103 -15.21 -2.02 9.46
C THR A 103 -13.99 -2.46 10.26
N ILE A 104 -13.96 -2.27 11.59
CA ILE A 104 -12.94 -2.85 12.47
C ILE A 104 -13.02 -4.38 12.45
N GLY A 105 -14.22 -4.95 12.52
CA GLY A 105 -14.42 -6.39 12.39
C GLY A 105 -13.90 -6.95 11.06
N ILE A 106 -14.14 -6.22 9.96
CA ILE A 106 -13.62 -6.56 8.63
C ILE A 106 -12.09 -6.49 8.61
N ASP A 107 -11.46 -5.45 9.20
CA ASP A 107 -9.99 -5.32 9.30
C ASP A 107 -9.38 -6.55 9.97
N ILE A 108 -9.92 -6.95 11.12
CA ILE A 108 -9.45 -8.12 11.88
C ILE A 108 -9.61 -9.40 11.05
N LEU A 109 -10.78 -9.59 10.43
CA LEU A 109 -11.07 -10.77 9.61
C LEU A 109 -10.10 -10.88 8.44
N LEU A 110 -9.87 -9.79 7.71
CA LEU A 110 -8.94 -9.77 6.58
C LEU A 110 -7.51 -10.11 7.02
N ARG A 111 -7.04 -9.58 8.14
CA ARG A 111 -5.72 -9.90 8.67
C ARG A 111 -5.61 -11.38 9.05
N VAL A 112 -6.58 -11.91 9.77
CA VAL A 112 -6.59 -13.33 10.17
C VAL A 112 -6.59 -14.24 8.94
N VAL A 113 -7.40 -13.93 7.93
CA VAL A 113 -7.44 -14.72 6.69
C VAL A 113 -6.09 -14.65 5.95
N LEU A 114 -5.49 -13.47 5.88
CA LEU A 114 -4.20 -13.29 5.22
C LEU A 114 -3.08 -14.03 5.96
N ASP A 115 -3.03 -13.92 7.28
CA ASP A 115 -2.03 -14.58 8.13
C ASP A 115 -2.11 -16.10 8.02
N ASN A 116 -3.31 -16.66 7.94
CA ASN A 116 -3.51 -18.09 7.73
C ASN A 116 -3.13 -18.55 6.32
N TRP A 117 -3.33 -17.70 5.31
CA TRP A 117 -3.06 -18.08 3.92
C TRP A 117 -1.60 -17.87 3.53
N ILE A 118 -1.03 -16.72 3.85
CA ILE A 118 0.32 -16.32 3.42
C ILE A 118 1.34 -16.53 4.56
N GLY A 119 0.89 -16.49 5.81
CA GLY A 119 1.72 -16.58 7.02
C GLY A 119 2.18 -15.21 7.51
N ILE A 120 2.54 -15.17 8.80
CA ILE A 120 2.89 -13.95 9.56
C ILE A 120 4.27 -13.40 9.18
N ASN A 121 5.13 -14.22 8.58
CA ASN A 121 6.52 -13.83 8.28
C ASN A 121 6.57 -12.74 7.18
N PRO A 122 7.50 -11.77 7.29
CA PRO A 122 7.75 -10.83 6.23
C PRO A 122 8.03 -11.54 4.90
N LYS A 123 7.28 -11.21 3.86
CA LYS A 123 7.45 -11.79 2.54
C LYS A 123 8.16 -10.82 1.61
N TYR A 124 9.03 -11.38 0.79
CA TYR A 124 9.62 -10.65 -0.32
C TYR A 124 8.57 -10.42 -1.40
N MET A 125 8.45 -9.20 -1.92
CA MET A 125 7.44 -8.85 -2.94
C MET A 125 7.93 -9.03 -4.37
N GLY A 126 9.16 -9.52 -4.58
CA GLY A 126 9.80 -9.53 -5.89
C GLY A 126 10.58 -8.25 -6.16
N ASP A 127 11.38 -8.26 -7.23
CA ASP A 127 12.14 -7.10 -7.69
C ASP A 127 11.42 -6.45 -8.87
N PRO A 128 10.96 -5.19 -8.76
CA PRO A 128 10.34 -4.50 -9.89
C PRO A 128 11.32 -4.21 -11.04
N PHE A 129 12.64 -4.29 -10.77
CA PHE A 129 13.69 -3.97 -11.73
C PHE A 129 14.73 -5.08 -11.88
N PRO A 130 14.35 -6.35 -12.18
CA PRO A 130 15.27 -7.48 -12.25
C PRO A 130 16.36 -7.30 -13.34
N SER A 131 16.09 -6.50 -14.36
CA SER A 131 17.01 -6.26 -15.49
C SER A 131 18.13 -5.27 -15.17
N PHE A 132 18.07 -4.54 -14.08
CA PHE A 132 19.06 -3.52 -13.72
C PHE A 132 20.17 -4.05 -12.81
N GLY A 133 20.13 -5.34 -12.41
CA GLY A 133 21.19 -6.02 -11.64
C GLY A 133 21.64 -5.20 -10.42
N ASN A 134 22.98 -5.08 -10.25
CA ASN A 134 23.58 -4.28 -9.16
C ASN A 134 23.35 -2.76 -9.29
N PHE A 135 22.70 -2.28 -10.35
CA PHE A 135 22.33 -0.87 -10.54
C PHE A 135 21.04 -0.49 -9.81
N GLY A 136 20.48 -1.34 -8.96
CA GLY A 136 19.31 -1.03 -8.12
C GLY A 136 19.52 0.14 -7.15
N SER A 137 20.72 0.73 -7.14
CA SER A 137 21.05 1.91 -6.34
C SER A 137 22.02 2.83 -7.07
N LEU A 138 21.72 4.13 -7.10
CA LEU A 138 22.61 5.17 -7.58
C LEU A 138 23.44 5.71 -6.40
N SER A 139 24.76 5.60 -6.45
CA SER A 139 25.63 6.22 -5.43
C SER A 139 26.20 7.52 -5.97
N ILE A 140 25.69 8.65 -5.48
CA ILE A 140 26.22 9.99 -5.78
C ILE A 140 26.82 10.57 -4.51
N GLY A 141 28.13 10.84 -4.51
CA GLY A 141 28.80 11.47 -3.36
C GLY A 141 28.75 10.66 -2.06
N GLY A 142 28.85 9.32 -2.13
CA GLY A 142 28.79 8.45 -0.94
C GLY A 142 27.40 8.14 -0.41
N ILE A 143 26.35 8.56 -1.11
CA ILE A 143 24.95 8.35 -0.73
C ILE A 143 24.31 7.39 -1.74
N THR A 144 23.88 6.23 -1.25
CA THR A 144 23.22 5.19 -2.07
C THR A 144 21.71 5.42 -2.07
N ILE A 145 21.13 5.73 -3.23
CA ILE A 145 19.68 5.90 -3.43
C ILE A 145 19.16 4.67 -4.14
N LYS A 146 18.21 3.96 -3.54
CA LYS A 146 17.52 2.85 -4.21
C LYS A 146 16.53 3.39 -5.23
N TYR A 147 16.57 2.89 -6.46
CA TYR A 147 15.60 3.26 -7.49
C TYR A 147 14.15 3.01 -7.04
N LEU A 148 13.94 1.99 -6.21
CA LEU A 148 12.63 1.69 -5.63
C LEU A 148 12.05 2.85 -4.80
N GLU A 149 12.90 3.53 -4.01
CA GLU A 149 12.47 4.67 -3.17
C GLU A 149 12.09 5.87 -4.03
N VAL A 150 12.86 6.13 -5.09
CA VAL A 150 12.60 7.23 -6.03
C VAL A 150 11.33 6.98 -6.84
N THR A 151 11.16 5.76 -7.36
CA THR A 151 9.94 5.39 -8.11
C THR A 151 8.71 5.42 -7.23
N ALA A 152 8.79 4.91 -6.00
CA ALA A 152 7.68 4.98 -5.05
C ALA A 152 7.27 6.44 -4.76
N LEU A 153 8.25 7.33 -4.55
CA LEU A 153 8.01 8.74 -4.31
C LEU A 153 7.37 9.42 -5.53
N ILE A 154 7.88 9.19 -6.74
CA ILE A 154 7.35 9.77 -7.97
C ILE A 154 5.91 9.28 -8.22
N ILE A 155 5.66 7.98 -8.12
CA ILE A 155 4.33 7.40 -8.31
C ILE A 155 3.37 7.96 -7.26
N SER A 156 3.80 8.07 -5.99
CA SER A 156 2.98 8.64 -4.92
C SER A 156 2.60 10.08 -5.21
N LEU A 157 3.55 10.93 -5.64
CA LEU A 157 3.28 12.32 -5.98
C LEU A 157 2.32 12.45 -7.17
N ILE A 158 2.48 11.62 -8.20
CA ILE A 158 1.58 11.61 -9.36
C ILE A 158 0.16 11.23 -8.93
N LEU A 159 0.01 10.18 -8.13
CA LEU A 159 -1.29 9.73 -7.64
C LEU A 159 -1.95 10.76 -6.72
N ILE A 160 -1.18 11.41 -5.85
CA ILE A 160 -1.66 12.51 -5.00
C ILE A 160 -2.17 13.66 -5.87
N PHE A 161 -1.39 14.06 -6.87
CA PHE A 161 -1.75 15.16 -7.76
C PHE A 161 -3.01 14.84 -8.58
N LEU A 162 -3.10 13.63 -9.16
CA LEU A 162 -4.29 13.16 -9.87
C LEU A 162 -5.51 13.10 -8.97
N SER A 163 -5.34 12.63 -7.74
CA SER A 163 -6.42 12.57 -6.75
C SER A 163 -6.93 13.96 -6.37
N LEU A 164 -6.02 14.92 -6.16
CA LEU A 164 -6.39 16.31 -5.85
C LEU A 164 -7.12 17.00 -7.00
N ILE A 165 -6.76 16.71 -8.27
CA ILE A 165 -7.47 17.23 -9.44
C ILE A 165 -8.89 16.64 -9.54
N HIS A 166 -9.04 15.37 -9.16
CA HIS A 166 -10.32 14.66 -9.28
C HIS A 166 -11.29 14.98 -8.13
N ILE A 167 -10.78 15.43 -6.98
CA ILE A 167 -11.56 15.87 -5.82
C ILE A 167 -12.08 17.30 -6.00
#